data_9f8486de5b5350532f02ff23a88e4f9d
#
_entry.id   9f8486de5b5350532f02ff23a88e4f9d
#
_cell.length_a   1.000
_cell.length_b   1.000
_cell.length_c   1.000
_cell.angle_alpha   90.00
_cell.angle_beta   90.00
_cell.angle_gamma   90.00
#
_symmetry.space_group_name_H-M   'P 1'
#
loop_
_entity.id
_entity.type
_entity.pdbx_description
1 polymer ?
#
loop_
_entity_poly.entity_id
_entity_poly.type
_entity_poly.pdbx_seq_one_letter_code
_entity_poly.pdbx_strand_id
1 'polypeptide(L)'
;MTQSLSDLARRAVADLDGVVAAMPDDAADDLIEAILAARRICLYGAGREGLALRGFAMRLFHMGLDAHVVADMTTPPVGEGDLLIVTAGQGWLPTAETFMAIAKEAGARTAIVTAQPDGRASKKADVR
;
A
#
# COMPACT_ATOMS: atom_id res chain seq x y z
N MET A 1 23.30 24.17 -20.16
CA MET A 1 21.96 24.82 -20.11
C MET A 1 21.21 24.31 -18.88
N THR A 2 20.79 25.20 -18.03
CA THR A 2 19.95 24.85 -16.88
C THR A 2 18.53 24.55 -17.37
N GLN A 3 18.02 23.36 -17.07
CA GLN A 3 16.62 23.02 -17.34
C GLN A 3 15.70 23.93 -16.51
N SER A 4 14.62 24.41 -17.10
CA SER A 4 13.66 25.21 -16.36
C SER A 4 12.86 24.33 -15.38
N LEU A 5 12.33 24.94 -14.32
CA LEU A 5 11.43 24.21 -13.38
C LEU A 5 10.23 23.62 -14.11
N SER A 6 9.70 24.33 -15.10
CA SER A 6 8.59 23.86 -15.93
C SER A 6 8.96 22.59 -16.72
N ASP A 7 10.18 22.52 -17.27
CA ASP A 7 10.62 21.35 -18.00
C ASP A 7 10.80 20.13 -17.09
N LEU A 8 11.36 20.36 -15.88
CA LEU A 8 11.50 19.30 -14.87
C LEU A 8 10.12 18.77 -14.41
N ALA A 9 9.16 19.68 -14.18
CA ALA A 9 7.80 19.29 -13.80
C ALA A 9 7.11 18.49 -14.91
N ARG A 10 7.23 18.90 -16.18
CA ARG A 10 6.68 18.16 -17.33
C ARG A 10 7.27 16.76 -17.44
N ARG A 11 8.57 16.60 -17.20
CA ARG A 11 9.21 15.29 -17.19
C ARG A 11 8.65 14.39 -16.09
N ALA A 12 8.52 14.91 -14.87
CA ALA A 12 7.92 14.15 -13.77
C ALA A 12 6.48 13.71 -14.08
N VAL A 13 5.68 14.55 -14.73
CA VAL A 13 4.32 14.18 -15.17
C VAL A 13 4.39 13.10 -16.24
N ALA A 14 5.30 13.20 -17.21
CA ALA A 14 5.47 12.18 -18.25
C ALA A 14 5.92 10.83 -17.68
N ASP A 15 6.78 10.83 -16.67
CA ASP A 15 7.20 9.60 -15.96
C ASP A 15 6.00 8.92 -15.27
N LEU A 16 5.13 9.72 -14.62
CA LEU A 16 3.89 9.20 -14.00
C LEU A 16 2.91 8.66 -15.05
N ASP A 17 2.74 9.35 -16.17
CA ASP A 17 1.90 8.90 -17.28
C ASP A 17 2.36 7.54 -17.82
N GLY A 18 3.68 7.36 -17.94
CA GLY A 18 4.27 6.07 -18.32
C GLY A 18 3.97 4.93 -17.33
N VAL A 19 3.96 5.23 -16.04
CA VAL A 19 3.58 4.23 -15.01
C VAL A 19 2.10 3.87 -15.14
N VAL A 20 1.24 4.85 -15.27
CA VAL A 20 -0.23 4.63 -15.43
C VAL A 20 -0.52 3.81 -16.70
N ALA A 21 0.13 4.16 -17.82
CA ALA A 21 -0.04 3.44 -19.09
C ALA A 21 0.43 1.97 -19.05
N ALA A 22 1.33 1.63 -18.12
CA ALA A 22 1.83 0.27 -17.94
C ALA A 22 1.00 -0.57 -16.97
N MET A 23 0.06 0.04 -16.23
CA MET A 23 -0.80 -0.68 -15.28
C MET A 23 -1.91 -1.43 -16.04
N PRO A 24 -2.20 -2.70 -15.68
CA PRO A 24 -3.40 -3.39 -16.14
C PRO A 24 -4.67 -2.65 -15.69
N ASP A 25 -5.73 -2.73 -16.50
CA ASP A 25 -7.01 -2.06 -16.19
C ASP A 25 -7.64 -2.57 -14.89
N ASP A 26 -7.38 -3.83 -14.54
CA ASP A 26 -7.89 -4.53 -13.35
C ASP A 26 -6.90 -4.55 -12.17
N ALA A 27 -5.80 -3.79 -12.24
CA ALA A 27 -4.71 -3.82 -11.26
C ALA A 27 -5.15 -3.57 -9.80
N ALA A 28 -6.28 -2.90 -9.59
CA ALA A 28 -6.78 -2.56 -8.26
C ALA A 28 -7.95 -3.45 -7.79
N ASP A 29 -8.51 -4.30 -8.64
CA ASP A 29 -9.78 -4.98 -8.36
C ASP A 29 -9.70 -5.86 -7.11
N ASP A 30 -8.69 -6.73 -7.02
CA ASP A 30 -8.48 -7.60 -5.86
C ASP A 30 -8.25 -6.79 -4.56
N LEU A 31 -7.54 -5.66 -4.64
CA LEU A 31 -7.33 -4.78 -3.50
C LEU A 31 -8.62 -4.09 -3.07
N ILE A 32 -9.43 -3.63 -4.02
CA ILE A 32 -10.74 -3.02 -3.75
C ILE A 32 -11.65 -4.04 -3.07
N GLU A 33 -11.74 -5.27 -3.57
CA GLU A 33 -12.52 -6.33 -2.95
C GLU A 33 -12.05 -6.63 -1.52
N ALA A 34 -10.73 -6.71 -1.30
CA ALA A 34 -10.16 -6.95 0.01
C ALA A 34 -10.49 -5.80 1.00
N ILE A 35 -10.42 -4.55 0.55
CA ILE A 35 -10.79 -3.37 1.35
C ILE A 35 -12.26 -3.41 1.74
N LEU A 36 -13.15 -3.69 0.79
CA LEU A 36 -14.60 -3.71 1.03
C LEU A 36 -15.03 -4.88 1.95
N ALA A 37 -14.31 -5.99 1.90
CA ALA A 37 -14.57 -7.16 2.76
C ALA A 37 -13.99 -7.03 4.17
N ALA A 38 -13.05 -6.11 4.39
CA ALA A 38 -12.35 -5.98 5.65
C ALA A 38 -13.21 -5.33 6.73
N ARG A 39 -13.17 -5.91 7.94
CA ARG A 39 -13.74 -5.29 9.14
C ARG A 39 -12.96 -4.03 9.55
N ARG A 40 -11.64 -4.11 9.48
CA ARG A 40 -10.68 -3.03 9.77
C ARG A 40 -9.54 -3.09 8.79
N ILE A 41 -8.99 -1.91 8.44
CA ILE A 41 -7.87 -1.79 7.51
C ILE A 41 -6.72 -1.12 8.24
N CYS A 42 -5.56 -1.78 8.29
CA CYS A 42 -4.32 -1.21 8.80
C CYS A 42 -3.35 -1.00 7.64
N LEU A 43 -2.65 0.13 7.61
CA LEU A 43 -1.77 0.50 6.52
C LEU A 43 -0.35 0.74 7.04
N TYR A 44 0.65 0.21 6.34
CA TYR A 44 2.06 0.41 6.65
C TYR A 44 2.89 0.70 5.39
N GLY A 45 3.70 1.74 5.47
CA GLY A 45 4.73 2.05 4.48
C GLY A 45 5.88 2.79 5.15
N ALA A 46 7.09 2.64 4.60
CA ALA A 46 8.27 3.33 5.09
C ALA A 46 8.56 4.60 4.27
N GLY A 47 9.14 5.61 4.91
CA GLY A 47 9.57 6.83 4.25
C GLY A 47 8.43 7.52 3.47
N ARG A 48 8.71 7.92 2.23
CA ARG A 48 7.71 8.60 1.37
C ARG A 48 6.51 7.72 1.00
N GLU A 49 6.69 6.41 0.92
CA GLU A 49 5.58 5.48 0.72
C GLU A 49 4.63 5.52 1.93
N GLY A 50 5.18 5.60 3.15
CA GLY A 50 4.40 5.77 4.38
C GLY A 50 3.60 7.07 4.40
N LEU A 51 4.13 8.16 3.87
CA LEU A 51 3.40 9.43 3.73
C LEU A 51 2.21 9.28 2.77
N ALA A 52 2.39 8.59 1.66
CA ALA A 52 1.31 8.31 0.71
C ALA A 52 0.23 7.43 1.35
N LEU A 53 0.62 6.39 2.10
CA LEU A 53 -0.33 5.51 2.80
C LEU A 53 -1.07 6.21 3.93
N ARG A 54 -0.46 7.18 4.63
CA ARG A 54 -1.20 8.01 5.61
C ARG A 54 -2.29 8.83 4.93
N GLY A 55 -2.00 9.41 3.77
CA GLY A 55 -3.02 10.09 2.95
C GLY A 55 -4.11 9.13 2.49
N PHE A 56 -3.77 7.92 2.09
CA PHE A 56 -4.73 6.90 1.71
C PHE A 56 -5.59 6.44 2.90
N ALA A 57 -5.00 6.22 4.07
CA ALA A 57 -5.73 5.89 5.30
C ALA A 57 -6.77 6.98 5.64
N MET A 58 -6.39 8.25 5.52
CA MET A 58 -7.31 9.38 5.70
C MET A 58 -8.47 9.31 4.72
N ARG A 59 -8.24 8.98 3.44
CA ARG A 59 -9.31 8.84 2.44
C ARG A 59 -10.26 7.70 2.78
N LEU A 60 -9.74 6.54 3.17
CA LEU A 60 -10.55 5.40 3.61
C LEU A 60 -11.40 5.76 4.83
N PHE A 61 -10.81 6.44 5.81
CA PHE A 61 -11.52 6.94 6.99
C PHE A 61 -12.66 7.91 6.61
N HIS A 62 -12.41 8.85 5.71
CA HIS A 62 -13.44 9.79 5.23
C HIS A 62 -14.57 9.09 4.44
N MET A 63 -14.30 7.92 3.89
CA MET A 63 -15.32 7.06 3.26
C MET A 63 -16.15 6.25 4.28
N GLY A 64 -15.85 6.39 5.59
CA GLY A 64 -16.55 5.67 6.65
C GLY A 64 -15.98 4.29 6.97
N LEU A 65 -14.79 3.95 6.46
CA LEU A 65 -14.12 2.69 6.76
C LEU A 65 -13.28 2.81 8.03
N ASP A 66 -13.14 1.70 8.77
CA ASP A 66 -12.30 1.62 9.98
C ASP A 66 -10.82 1.47 9.58
N ALA A 67 -10.16 2.59 9.29
CA ALA A 67 -8.80 2.65 8.75
C ALA A 67 -7.82 3.25 9.75
N HIS A 68 -6.67 2.58 9.91
CA HIS A 68 -5.60 2.93 10.86
C HIS A 68 -4.23 2.85 10.20
N VAL A 69 -3.27 3.61 10.74
CA VAL A 69 -1.87 3.53 10.32
C VAL A 69 -1.08 2.74 11.36
N VAL A 70 -0.35 1.72 10.92
CA VAL A 70 0.52 0.92 11.79
C VAL A 70 1.55 1.83 12.47
N ALA A 71 1.80 1.58 13.74
CA ALA A 71 2.66 2.35 14.63
C ALA A 71 2.07 3.68 15.15
N ASP A 72 0.86 4.08 14.79
CA ASP A 72 0.15 5.10 15.55
C ASP A 72 -0.28 4.50 16.90
N MET A 73 -0.15 5.30 17.97
CA MET A 73 -0.36 4.84 19.36
C MET A 73 -1.75 4.26 19.63
N THR A 74 -2.72 4.62 18.83
CA THR A 74 -4.12 4.21 18.97
C THR A 74 -4.55 3.13 17.98
N THR A 75 -3.63 2.59 17.20
CA THR A 75 -3.94 1.52 16.24
C THR A 75 -4.30 0.24 16.99
N PRO A 76 -5.52 -0.28 16.80
CA PRO A 76 -5.91 -1.55 17.40
C PRO A 76 -5.08 -2.72 16.86
N PRO A 77 -4.94 -3.81 17.60
CA PRO A 77 -4.28 -5.01 17.09
C PRO A 77 -5.03 -5.57 15.88
N VAL A 78 -4.26 -5.99 14.89
CA VAL A 78 -4.77 -6.65 13.68
C VAL A 78 -5.13 -8.11 13.97
N GLY A 79 -6.24 -8.59 13.45
CA GLY A 79 -6.70 -9.96 13.68
C GLY A 79 -7.65 -10.46 12.58
N GLU A 80 -8.37 -11.52 12.88
CA GLU A 80 -9.33 -12.15 11.96
C GLU A 80 -10.37 -11.14 11.43
N GLY A 81 -10.58 -11.16 10.12
CA GLY A 81 -11.48 -10.24 9.41
C GLY A 81 -10.84 -8.88 9.08
N ASP A 82 -9.62 -8.61 9.54
CA ASP A 82 -8.90 -7.38 9.23
C ASP A 82 -8.04 -7.54 7.97
N LEU A 83 -7.63 -6.41 7.38
CA LEU A 83 -6.72 -6.32 6.24
C LEU A 83 -5.51 -5.46 6.63
N LEU A 84 -4.31 -5.99 6.43
CA LEU A 84 -3.08 -5.20 6.46
C LEU A 84 -2.64 -4.88 5.04
N ILE A 85 -2.56 -3.60 4.69
CA ILE A 85 -1.99 -3.12 3.43
C ILE A 85 -0.59 -2.60 3.70
N VAL A 86 0.40 -3.12 2.96
CA VAL A 86 1.78 -2.67 3.04
C VAL A 86 2.28 -2.18 1.69
N THR A 87 3.31 -1.34 1.70
CA THR A 87 4.06 -0.99 0.49
C THR A 87 5.49 -1.49 0.59
N ALA A 88 6.01 -1.97 -0.51
CA ALA A 88 7.42 -2.31 -0.71
C ALA A 88 7.77 -2.12 -2.19
N GLY A 89 7.90 -0.87 -2.63
CA GLY A 89 8.09 -0.50 -4.03
C GLY A 89 9.25 -1.25 -4.70
N GLN A 90 10.35 -1.45 -3.99
CA GLN A 90 11.50 -2.22 -4.46
C GLN A 90 11.33 -3.76 -4.40
N GLY A 91 10.18 -4.28 -4.00
CA GLY A 91 9.89 -5.71 -3.91
C GLY A 91 10.35 -6.40 -2.63
N TRP A 92 11.00 -5.68 -1.74
CA TRP A 92 11.46 -6.19 -0.45
C TRP A 92 11.60 -5.05 0.57
N LEU A 93 11.04 -5.25 1.76
CA LEU A 93 11.20 -4.38 2.91
C LEU A 93 11.05 -5.23 4.19
N PRO A 94 12.10 -5.38 5.01
CA PRO A 94 12.07 -6.26 6.19
C PRO A 94 10.92 -5.97 7.15
N THR A 95 10.66 -4.69 7.43
CA THR A 95 9.57 -4.29 8.34
C THR A 95 8.20 -4.62 7.77
N ALA A 96 7.97 -4.42 6.47
CA ALA A 96 6.71 -4.82 5.83
C ALA A 96 6.51 -6.34 5.89
N GLU A 97 7.55 -7.13 5.63
CA GLU A 97 7.49 -8.59 5.75
C GLU A 97 7.19 -9.05 7.19
N THR A 98 7.80 -8.39 8.17
CA THR A 98 7.55 -8.68 9.60
C THR A 98 6.09 -8.39 9.96
N PHE A 99 5.55 -7.25 9.58
CA PHE A 99 4.16 -6.91 9.85
C PHE A 99 3.18 -7.83 9.11
N MET A 100 3.47 -8.22 7.87
CA MET A 100 2.65 -9.21 7.17
C MET A 100 2.67 -10.58 7.87
N ALA A 101 3.82 -11.02 8.35
CA ALA A 101 3.92 -12.28 9.09
C ALA A 101 3.08 -12.24 10.38
N ILE A 102 3.19 -11.17 11.17
CA ILE A 102 2.39 -10.96 12.38
C ILE A 102 0.89 -10.93 12.07
N ALA A 103 0.49 -10.20 11.03
CA ALA A 103 -0.91 -10.10 10.62
C ALA A 103 -1.48 -11.48 10.22
N LYS A 104 -0.73 -12.25 9.44
CA LYS A 104 -1.14 -13.62 9.03
C LYS A 104 -1.25 -14.56 10.22
N GLU A 105 -0.31 -14.52 11.16
CA GLU A 105 -0.38 -15.32 12.38
C GLU A 105 -1.61 -14.97 13.22
N ALA A 106 -2.02 -13.72 13.21
CA ALA A 106 -3.23 -13.24 13.88
C ALA A 106 -4.54 -13.50 13.09
N GLY A 107 -4.46 -14.10 11.91
CA GLY A 107 -5.62 -14.43 11.07
C GLY A 107 -6.11 -13.33 10.13
N ALA A 108 -5.37 -12.24 9.99
CA ALA A 108 -5.70 -11.17 9.06
C ALA A 108 -5.23 -11.49 7.63
N ARG A 109 -5.91 -10.89 6.63
CA ARG A 109 -5.44 -10.88 5.25
C ARG A 109 -4.36 -9.81 5.07
N THR A 110 -3.50 -10.03 4.08
CA THR A 110 -2.44 -9.09 3.72
C THR A 110 -2.50 -8.70 2.26
N ALA A 111 -2.28 -7.42 1.98
CA ALA A 111 -2.15 -6.88 0.64
C ALA A 111 -0.85 -6.10 0.51
N ILE A 112 -0.24 -6.12 -0.68
CA ILE A 112 0.98 -5.38 -0.97
C ILE A 112 0.83 -4.55 -2.23
N VAL A 113 1.30 -3.30 -2.17
CA VAL A 113 1.50 -2.44 -3.34
C VAL A 113 2.99 -2.36 -3.62
N THR A 114 3.40 -2.78 -4.80
CA THR A 114 4.81 -2.89 -5.19
C THR A 114 5.00 -2.65 -6.69
N ALA A 115 6.17 -2.16 -7.07
CA ALA A 115 6.60 -2.09 -8.47
C ALA A 115 7.28 -3.39 -8.94
N GLN A 116 7.37 -4.41 -8.06
CA GLN A 116 8.04 -5.69 -8.31
C GLN A 116 7.08 -6.85 -8.03
N PRO A 117 6.19 -7.20 -8.97
CA PRO A 117 5.16 -8.22 -8.74
C PRO A 117 5.74 -9.60 -8.41
N ASP A 118 6.93 -9.91 -8.92
CA ASP A 118 7.67 -11.15 -8.62
C ASP A 118 8.64 -11.02 -7.44
N GLY A 119 8.61 -9.89 -6.75
CA GLY A 119 9.44 -9.60 -5.59
C GLY A 119 9.20 -10.54 -4.42
N ARG A 120 10.18 -10.63 -3.53
CA ARG A 120 10.12 -11.51 -2.35
C ARG A 120 8.93 -11.20 -1.44
N ALA A 121 8.65 -9.92 -1.21
CA ALA A 121 7.53 -9.51 -0.36
C ALA A 121 6.17 -9.77 -1.02
N SER A 122 6.09 -9.56 -2.34
CA SER A 122 4.87 -9.81 -3.11
C SER A 122 4.39 -11.27 -3.01
N LYS A 123 5.33 -12.21 -3.08
CA LYS A 123 5.01 -13.66 -2.96
C LYS A 123 4.45 -14.07 -1.61
N LYS A 124 4.59 -13.23 -0.58
CA LYS A 124 4.12 -13.49 0.78
C LYS A 124 2.76 -12.87 1.07
N ALA A 125 2.29 -11.93 0.25
CA ALA A 125 0.99 -11.30 0.43
C ALA A 125 -0.14 -12.16 -0.16
N ASP A 126 -1.35 -11.99 0.37
CA ASP A 126 -2.55 -12.67 -0.13
C ASP A 126 -3.11 -11.95 -1.37
N VAL A 127 -2.93 -10.63 -1.43
CA VAL A 127 -3.34 -9.73 -2.52
C VAL A 127 -2.13 -8.93 -2.99
N ARG A 128 -1.96 -8.81 -4.31
CA ARG A 128 -0.79 -8.13 -4.93
C ARG A 128 -1.16 -7.50 -6.26
#